data_168d74ac4e2cb07ebbadef4f4a71950f
#
_entry.id   168d74ac4e2cb07ebbadef4f4a71950f
#
_cell.length_a   1.000
_cell.length_b   1.000
_cell.length_c   1.000
_cell.angle_alpha   90.00
_cell.angle_beta   90.00
_cell.angle_gamma   90.00
#
_symmetry.space_group_name_H-M   'P 1'
#
loop_
_entity.id
_entity.type
_entity.pdbx_description
1 polymer ?
#
loop_
_entity_poly.entity_id
_entity_poly.type
_entity_poly.pdbx_seq_one_letter_code
_entity_poly.pdbx_strand_id
1 'polypeptide(L)'
;MRRIGFKRTPGIFSAIRARVVLLMLSDALCASGIFFVVLWGYRLLGDKEYELDRYWNFLPFLLVFLSCNTLFRCYHGSLFYPGICLNKIEEIRRISFAVFVTYLLSFTWLMFSRSSEHFSRFVLVFSMCLTIPALPVTRFLSRYLMQKLGIGQINILIAGAGETGKLVGREFAQSCYYGFRVIGYLDDNRAKRGELIEGHPVLGSLAAAGKIARKLKIDYMVCCLPAEAINRTFRSYSKIFRHITFIPDNKILPISWLYPASVGLFGGFEIHNQLLLPMPRLFKALLEILLAFTAVLCLLPLFLVLAVIVKLSSPGPIFYFANRLGINGKNIRVLKFRTMYADADQRLEKMLEENPALKAEWRKNFKLHNDPRITPIGRFLRKTSLDELPQFWNVLTGEMAVIGPRPIVPDEIRYYGENYEVRKRVKPGITGLWQVSGRNEVDYRHRVMQDMYYIMNWSIWMDYYIFFKTIYVVLARQGAC
;
A
#
# COMPACT_ATOMS: atom_id res chain seq x y z
N MET A 1 17.48 -37.20 2.73
CA MET A 1 16.40 -36.56 3.51
C MET A 1 16.97 -35.92 4.76
N ARG A 2 17.35 -34.63 4.72
CA ARG A 2 17.72 -33.89 5.93
C ARG A 2 16.47 -33.73 6.79
N ARG A 3 16.51 -34.19 8.04
CA ARG A 3 15.46 -33.97 9.04
C ARG A 3 15.32 -32.47 9.26
N ILE A 4 14.31 -31.86 8.62
CA ILE A 4 13.88 -30.50 8.97
C ILE A 4 13.28 -30.62 10.38
N GLY A 5 14.01 -30.15 11.38
CA GLY A 5 13.57 -30.13 12.76
C GLY A 5 12.36 -29.20 12.92
N PHE A 6 11.18 -29.76 12.86
CA PHE A 6 9.95 -29.02 13.16
C PHE A 6 9.92 -28.73 14.66
N LYS A 7 10.25 -27.48 15.05
CA LYS A 7 9.93 -27.00 16.40
C LYS A 7 8.42 -27.16 16.61
N ARG A 8 8.02 -27.71 17.77
CA ARG A 8 6.61 -27.79 18.15
C ARG A 8 5.99 -26.40 18.07
N THR A 9 5.15 -26.19 17.06
CA THR A 9 4.44 -24.92 16.91
C THR A 9 3.25 -24.92 17.88
N PRO A 10 2.98 -23.81 18.56
CA PRO A 10 1.79 -23.65 19.38
C PRO A 10 0.55 -23.88 18.50
N GLY A 11 -0.54 -24.38 19.09
CA GLY A 11 -1.79 -24.57 18.35
C GLY A 11 -2.26 -23.25 17.74
N ILE A 12 -2.95 -23.32 16.59
CA ILE A 12 -3.39 -22.14 15.82
C ILE A 12 -4.09 -21.07 16.69
N PHE A 13 -4.91 -21.50 17.65
CA PHE A 13 -5.61 -20.59 18.56
C PHE A 13 -4.67 -19.85 19.53
N SER A 14 -3.59 -20.48 20.01
CA SER A 14 -2.63 -19.82 20.89
C SER A 14 -1.77 -18.83 20.10
N ALA A 15 -1.38 -19.17 18.90
CA ALA A 15 -0.64 -18.27 18.00
C ALA A 15 -1.47 -17.01 17.65
N ILE A 16 -2.75 -17.20 17.32
CA ILE A 16 -3.66 -16.10 17.00
C ILE A 16 -3.90 -15.22 18.24
N ARG A 17 -4.18 -15.82 19.40
CA ARG A 17 -4.40 -15.06 20.64
C ARG A 17 -3.16 -14.23 20.98
N ALA A 18 -1.97 -14.81 20.94
CA ALA A 18 -0.73 -14.07 21.18
C ALA A 18 -0.57 -12.88 20.23
N ARG A 19 -0.86 -13.07 18.94
CA ARG A 19 -0.79 -12.00 17.93
C ARG A 19 -1.81 -10.89 18.22
N VAL A 20 -3.06 -11.23 18.53
CA VAL A 20 -4.11 -10.27 18.85
C VAL A 20 -3.76 -9.47 20.08
N VAL A 21 -3.35 -10.13 21.16
CA VAL A 21 -2.97 -9.45 22.42
C VAL A 21 -1.80 -8.50 22.20
N LEU A 22 -0.76 -8.93 21.47
CA LEU A 22 0.39 -8.08 21.17
C LEU A 22 0.01 -6.86 20.33
N LEU A 23 -0.89 -7.02 19.35
CA LEU A 23 -1.40 -5.89 18.57
C LEU A 23 -2.24 -4.94 19.43
N MET A 24 -3.11 -5.47 20.31
CA MET A 24 -3.88 -4.65 21.24
C MET A 24 -2.98 -3.84 22.17
N LEU A 25 -1.92 -4.47 22.70
CA LEU A 25 -0.93 -3.79 23.55
C LEU A 25 -0.17 -2.71 22.76
N SER A 26 0.25 -3.02 21.54
CA SER A 26 0.92 -2.05 20.67
C SER A 26 0.03 -0.84 20.36
N ASP A 27 -1.24 -1.07 20.07
CA ASP A 27 -2.20 -0.01 19.77
C ASP A 27 -2.48 0.84 21.01
N ALA A 28 -2.64 0.20 22.17
CA ALA A 28 -2.84 0.87 23.43
C ALA A 28 -1.64 1.77 23.79
N LEU A 29 -0.42 1.24 23.63
CA LEU A 29 0.82 2.00 23.89
C LEU A 29 0.97 3.17 22.91
N CYS A 30 0.64 2.96 21.63
CA CYS A 30 0.69 4.02 20.62
C CYS A 30 -0.31 5.15 20.95
N ALA A 31 -1.58 4.81 21.21
CA ALA A 31 -2.61 5.80 21.48
C ALA A 31 -2.32 6.57 22.78
N SER A 32 -1.91 5.86 23.85
CA SER A 32 -1.52 6.47 25.11
C SER A 32 -0.29 7.37 24.95
N GLY A 33 0.75 6.86 24.28
CA GLY A 33 1.98 7.62 24.06
C GLY A 33 1.74 8.92 23.31
N ILE A 34 0.95 8.88 22.22
CA ILE A 34 0.59 10.08 21.46
C ILE A 34 -0.20 11.05 22.33
N PHE A 35 -1.19 10.56 23.07
CA PHE A 35 -2.00 11.40 23.92
C PHE A 35 -1.14 12.14 24.94
N PHE A 36 -0.25 11.45 25.65
CA PHE A 36 0.63 12.07 26.64
C PHE A 36 1.68 13.00 26.03
N VAL A 37 2.23 12.68 24.84
CA VAL A 37 3.16 13.56 24.11
C VAL A 37 2.47 14.86 23.70
N VAL A 38 1.26 14.79 23.16
CA VAL A 38 0.48 15.98 22.80
C VAL A 38 0.13 16.81 24.02
N LEU A 39 -0.29 16.16 25.10
CA LEU A 39 -0.60 16.84 26.37
C LEU A 39 0.62 17.54 26.95
N TRP A 40 1.77 16.88 26.94
CA TRP A 40 3.03 17.45 27.41
C TRP A 40 3.48 18.63 26.55
N GLY A 41 3.40 18.48 25.20
CA GLY A 41 3.69 19.57 24.27
C GLY A 41 2.76 20.78 24.44
N TYR A 42 1.47 20.55 24.64
CA TYR A 42 0.49 21.60 24.90
C TYR A 42 0.81 22.38 26.18
N ARG A 43 1.22 21.67 27.24
CA ARG A 43 1.63 22.27 28.50
C ARG A 43 2.92 23.12 28.38
N LEU A 44 3.88 22.70 27.55
CA LEU A 44 5.11 23.46 27.27
C LEU A 44 4.84 24.79 26.55
N LEU A 45 3.76 24.87 25.78
CA LEU A 45 3.35 26.10 25.08
C LEU A 45 2.71 27.14 26.02
N GLY A 46 2.58 26.86 27.31
CA GLY A 46 2.27 27.85 28.34
C GLY A 46 0.88 27.77 28.96
N ASP A 47 0.05 26.84 28.57
CA ASP A 47 -1.30 26.69 29.14
C ASP A 47 -1.21 25.79 30.40
N LYS A 48 -1.01 26.43 31.57
CA LYS A 48 -0.81 25.74 32.85
C LYS A 48 -2.13 25.38 33.56
N GLU A 49 -3.29 25.73 33.02
CA GLU A 49 -4.59 25.54 33.67
C GLU A 49 -5.02 24.07 33.77
N TYR A 50 -4.43 23.18 32.99
CA TYR A 50 -4.79 21.77 32.97
C TYR A 50 -3.85 20.92 33.87
N GLU A 51 -4.37 20.48 35.01
CA GLU A 51 -3.63 19.61 35.94
C GLU A 51 -3.44 18.20 35.36
N LEU A 52 -2.22 17.73 35.35
CA LEU A 52 -1.86 16.40 34.84
C LEU A 52 -2.62 15.26 35.58
N ASP A 53 -2.88 15.43 36.86
CA ASP A 53 -3.52 14.41 37.68
C ASP A 53 -4.94 14.05 37.20
N ARG A 54 -5.61 14.95 36.55
CA ARG A 54 -6.95 14.69 35.96
C ARG A 54 -6.93 13.81 34.74
N TYR A 55 -5.81 13.79 34.01
CA TYR A 55 -5.63 12.96 32.81
C TYR A 55 -5.21 11.52 33.13
N TRP A 56 -4.89 11.19 34.36
CA TRP A 56 -4.66 9.80 34.78
C TRP A 56 -5.90 8.91 34.66
N ASN A 57 -7.10 9.49 34.64
CA ASN A 57 -8.33 8.77 34.33
C ASN A 57 -8.47 8.46 32.81
N PHE A 58 -7.36 8.12 32.18
CA PHE A 58 -7.30 7.75 30.74
C PHE A 58 -7.79 6.31 30.48
N LEU A 59 -7.91 5.49 31.52
CA LEU A 59 -8.31 4.09 31.39
C LEU A 59 -9.66 3.88 30.67
N PRO A 60 -10.74 4.63 30.96
CA PRO A 60 -11.99 4.50 30.22
C PRO A 60 -11.86 4.81 28.74
N PHE A 61 -11.06 5.82 28.38
CA PHE A 61 -10.75 6.12 26.97
C PHE A 61 -10.07 4.93 26.29
N LEU A 62 -9.10 4.32 26.95
CA LEU A 62 -8.38 3.18 26.39
C LEU A 62 -9.28 1.96 26.22
N LEU A 63 -10.21 1.71 27.14
CA LEU A 63 -11.20 0.65 27.01
C LEU A 63 -12.15 0.91 25.82
N VAL A 64 -12.64 2.13 25.66
CA VAL A 64 -13.46 2.52 24.50
C VAL A 64 -12.67 2.35 23.20
N PHE A 65 -11.40 2.78 23.20
CA PHE A 65 -10.52 2.65 22.03
C PHE A 65 -10.33 1.18 21.62
N LEU A 66 -10.00 0.30 22.53
CA LEU A 66 -9.83 -1.13 22.25
C LEU A 66 -11.15 -1.78 21.83
N SER A 67 -12.26 -1.38 22.46
CA SER A 67 -13.61 -1.84 22.10
C SER A 67 -14.01 -1.43 20.70
N CYS A 68 -13.80 -0.16 20.32
CA CYS A 68 -14.06 0.31 18.97
C CYS A 68 -13.21 -0.43 17.94
N ASN A 69 -11.89 -0.60 18.19
CA ASN A 69 -11.02 -1.36 17.29
C ASN A 69 -11.49 -2.82 17.14
N THR A 70 -12.04 -3.43 18.20
CA THR A 70 -12.59 -4.77 18.17
C THR A 70 -13.90 -4.81 17.35
N LEU A 71 -14.81 -3.87 17.56
CA LEU A 71 -16.09 -3.75 16.81
C LEU A 71 -15.83 -3.52 15.30
N PHE A 72 -14.86 -2.68 14.96
CA PHE A 72 -14.45 -2.46 13.57
C PHE A 72 -13.60 -3.60 12.99
N ARG A 73 -13.49 -4.73 13.71
CA ARG A 73 -12.77 -5.94 13.27
C ARG A 73 -11.30 -5.68 12.93
N CYS A 74 -10.63 -4.80 13.67
CA CYS A 74 -9.24 -4.46 13.45
C CYS A 74 -8.27 -5.53 13.97
N TYR A 75 -8.74 -6.46 14.82
CA TYR A 75 -7.93 -7.54 15.42
C TYR A 75 -8.28 -8.92 14.87
N HIS A 76 -9.47 -9.09 14.29
CA HIS A 76 -9.97 -10.36 13.74
C HIS A 76 -11.00 -10.10 12.63
N GLY A 77 -11.18 -11.05 11.72
CA GLY A 77 -12.06 -10.91 10.56
C GLY A 77 -13.54 -10.81 10.91
N SER A 78 -14.19 -11.90 11.25
CA SER A 78 -15.54 -11.93 11.80
C SER A 78 -15.48 -12.35 13.26
N LEU A 79 -16.44 -11.90 14.07
CA LEU A 79 -16.51 -12.12 15.51
C LEU A 79 -15.84 -13.45 15.93
N PHE A 80 -14.74 -13.34 16.72
CA PHE A 80 -13.96 -14.47 17.25
C PHE A 80 -13.25 -15.39 16.26
N TYR A 81 -13.31 -15.11 14.97
CA TYR A 81 -12.66 -15.92 13.94
C TYR A 81 -11.36 -15.22 13.50
N PRO A 82 -10.25 -15.95 13.38
CA PRO A 82 -9.05 -15.43 12.73
C PRO A 82 -9.39 -15.24 11.26
N GLY A 83 -9.86 -14.05 10.94
CA GLY A 83 -10.06 -13.69 9.56
C GLY A 83 -8.71 -13.62 8.87
N ILE A 84 -8.73 -13.81 7.57
CA ILE A 84 -7.62 -13.45 6.71
C ILE A 84 -7.21 -12.05 7.07
N CYS A 85 -5.91 -11.82 7.15
CA CYS A 85 -5.38 -10.48 7.34
C CYS A 85 -6.00 -9.55 6.30
N LEU A 86 -6.53 -8.48 6.79
CA LEU A 86 -7.11 -7.45 5.95
C LEU A 86 -6.04 -6.97 4.96
N ASN A 87 -6.43 -6.59 3.77
CA ASN A 87 -5.60 -5.80 2.90
C ASN A 87 -5.13 -4.55 3.67
N LYS A 88 -3.87 -4.11 3.47
CA LYS A 88 -3.29 -2.94 4.14
C LYS A 88 -4.20 -1.71 4.09
N ILE A 89 -4.83 -1.49 2.96
CA ILE A 89 -5.75 -0.36 2.72
C ILE A 89 -7.03 -0.50 3.55
N GLU A 90 -7.60 -1.69 3.60
CA GLU A 90 -8.79 -1.98 4.40
C GLU A 90 -8.51 -1.87 5.90
N GLU A 91 -7.32 -2.26 6.34
CA GLU A 91 -6.90 -2.07 7.72
C GLU A 91 -6.80 -0.59 8.09
N ILE A 92 -6.14 0.22 7.26
CA ILE A 92 -6.05 1.67 7.46
C ILE A 92 -7.45 2.28 7.57
N ARG A 93 -8.36 1.90 6.67
CA ARG A 93 -9.75 2.35 6.70
C ARG A 93 -10.42 2.05 8.04
N ARG A 94 -10.36 0.80 8.48
CA ARG A 94 -11.01 0.36 9.74
C ARG A 94 -10.41 1.03 10.97
N ILE A 95 -9.09 1.12 11.03
CA ILE A 95 -8.39 1.80 12.12
C ILE A 95 -8.81 3.27 12.18
N SER A 96 -8.82 3.97 11.05
CA SER A 96 -9.17 5.39 11.02
C SER A 96 -10.61 5.63 11.49
N PHE A 97 -11.56 4.79 11.07
CA PHE A 97 -12.92 4.84 11.58
C PHE A 97 -13.01 4.51 13.07
N ALA A 98 -12.30 3.49 13.54
CA ALA A 98 -12.29 3.13 14.95
C ALA A 98 -11.72 4.26 15.81
N VAL A 99 -10.63 4.88 15.38
CA VAL A 99 -10.03 6.05 16.04
C VAL A 99 -11.01 7.20 16.06
N PHE A 100 -11.58 7.57 14.90
CA PHE A 100 -12.55 8.67 14.79
C PHE A 100 -13.73 8.46 15.74
N VAL A 101 -14.35 7.27 15.72
CA VAL A 101 -15.49 6.96 16.60
C VAL A 101 -15.10 6.99 18.07
N THR A 102 -13.89 6.50 18.42
CA THR A 102 -13.40 6.56 19.81
C THR A 102 -13.30 7.98 20.30
N TYR A 103 -12.66 8.86 19.53
CA TYR A 103 -12.52 10.26 19.94
C TYR A 103 -13.86 11.01 19.94
N LEU A 104 -14.74 10.69 19.00
CA LEU A 104 -16.10 11.25 18.98
C LEU A 104 -16.88 10.85 20.24
N LEU A 105 -16.87 9.57 20.61
CA LEU A 105 -17.50 9.07 21.84
C LEU A 105 -16.91 9.72 23.09
N SER A 106 -15.58 9.85 23.13
CA SER A 106 -14.88 10.48 24.25
C SER A 106 -15.23 11.96 24.34
N PHE A 107 -15.27 12.68 23.23
CA PHE A 107 -15.71 14.07 23.18
C PHE A 107 -17.16 14.23 23.66
N THR A 108 -18.07 13.38 23.17
CA THR A 108 -19.46 13.34 23.57
C THR A 108 -19.61 13.09 25.07
N TRP A 109 -18.88 12.11 25.60
CA TRP A 109 -18.86 11.82 27.04
C TRP A 109 -18.41 13.02 27.88
N LEU A 110 -17.32 13.72 27.48
CA LEU A 110 -16.83 14.90 28.18
C LEU A 110 -17.87 16.05 28.15
N MET A 111 -18.61 16.20 27.07
CA MET A 111 -19.67 17.21 26.97
C MET A 111 -20.84 16.90 27.95
N PHE A 112 -21.30 15.65 27.99
CA PHE A 112 -22.39 15.23 28.87
C PHE A 112 -22.02 15.21 30.35
N SER A 113 -20.77 14.83 30.68
CA SER A 113 -20.28 14.76 32.06
C SER A 113 -19.99 16.15 32.67
N ARG A 114 -20.19 17.24 31.92
CA ARG A 114 -19.80 18.61 32.32
C ARG A 114 -18.30 18.75 32.68
N SER A 115 -17.49 17.79 32.28
CA SER A 115 -16.05 17.80 32.52
C SER A 115 -15.26 18.49 31.40
N SER A 116 -15.95 19.08 30.43
CA SER A 116 -15.34 19.73 29.26
C SER A 116 -14.43 20.93 29.61
N GLU A 117 -14.68 21.58 30.76
CA GLU A 117 -13.84 22.69 31.25
C GLU A 117 -12.46 22.22 31.70
N HIS A 118 -12.31 20.93 32.02
CA HIS A 118 -11.07 20.36 32.54
C HIS A 118 -10.18 19.70 31.48
N PHE A 119 -10.68 19.58 30.24
CA PHE A 119 -9.98 18.91 29.15
C PHE A 119 -9.82 19.80 27.93
N SER A 120 -8.59 19.95 27.43
CA SER A 120 -8.33 20.73 26.23
C SER A 120 -8.89 20.02 24.97
N ARG A 121 -9.77 20.71 24.26
CA ARG A 121 -10.30 20.25 22.97
C ARG A 121 -9.21 20.10 21.93
N PHE A 122 -8.18 20.97 22.00
CA PHE A 122 -7.02 20.91 21.13
C PHE A 122 -6.24 19.59 21.32
N VAL A 123 -5.99 19.18 22.57
CA VAL A 123 -5.30 17.90 22.87
C VAL A 123 -6.04 16.72 22.28
N LEU A 124 -7.39 16.68 22.38
CA LEU A 124 -8.18 15.59 21.82
C LEU A 124 -8.10 15.56 20.29
N VAL A 125 -8.35 16.69 19.62
CA VAL A 125 -8.34 16.74 18.15
C VAL A 125 -6.95 16.46 17.60
N PHE A 126 -5.92 17.04 18.19
CA PHE A 126 -4.55 16.87 17.72
C PHE A 126 -4.04 15.44 17.96
N SER A 127 -4.40 14.84 19.10
CA SER A 127 -4.13 13.42 19.37
C SER A 127 -4.82 12.50 18.36
N MET A 128 -6.08 12.76 18.01
CA MET A 128 -6.79 12.03 16.97
C MET A 128 -6.04 12.09 15.63
N CYS A 129 -5.70 13.31 15.19
CA CYS A 129 -5.01 13.53 13.92
C CYS A 129 -3.66 12.81 13.85
N LEU A 130 -2.92 12.72 14.96
CA LEU A 130 -1.65 12.01 15.03
C LEU A 130 -1.81 10.50 15.17
N THR A 131 -2.86 10.03 15.88
CA THR A 131 -3.09 8.60 16.10
C THR A 131 -3.43 7.87 14.79
N ILE A 132 -4.19 8.50 13.90
CA ILE A 132 -4.59 7.93 12.61
C ILE A 132 -3.37 7.48 11.77
N PRO A 133 -2.34 8.31 11.51
CA PRO A 133 -1.17 7.89 10.75
C PRO A 133 -0.19 7.03 11.55
N ALA A 134 -0.12 7.19 12.86
CA ALA A 134 0.85 6.47 13.69
C ALA A 134 0.49 4.99 13.89
N LEU A 135 -0.81 4.65 14.04
CA LEU A 135 -1.23 3.28 14.26
C LEU A 135 -0.83 2.30 13.15
N PRO A 136 -1.00 2.59 11.85
CA PRO A 136 -0.50 1.71 10.80
C PRO A 136 1.01 1.47 10.88
N VAL A 137 1.79 2.48 11.25
CA VAL A 137 3.25 2.39 11.39
C VAL A 137 3.63 1.50 12.58
N THR A 138 3.04 1.72 13.74
CA THR A 138 3.31 0.91 14.94
C THR A 138 2.85 -0.54 14.77
N ARG A 139 1.74 -0.78 14.09
CA ARG A 139 1.29 -2.13 13.73
C ARG A 139 2.24 -2.83 12.77
N PHE A 140 2.76 -2.12 11.77
CA PHE A 140 3.79 -2.66 10.88
C PHE A 140 5.03 -3.09 11.68
N LEU A 141 5.53 -2.21 12.55
CA LEU A 141 6.69 -2.49 13.39
C LEU A 141 6.44 -3.69 14.33
N SER A 142 5.28 -3.74 14.97
CA SER A 142 4.88 -4.84 15.85
C SER A 142 4.84 -6.18 15.12
N ARG A 143 4.28 -6.20 13.89
CA ARG A 143 4.24 -7.41 13.06
C ARG A 143 5.62 -7.84 12.60
N TYR A 144 6.46 -6.89 12.23
CA TYR A 144 7.86 -7.16 11.86
C TYR A 144 8.61 -7.81 13.06
N LEU A 145 8.46 -7.26 14.26
CA LEU A 145 9.06 -7.82 15.46
C LEU A 145 8.51 -9.20 15.78
N MET A 146 7.19 -9.40 15.71
CA MET A 146 6.56 -10.71 15.90
C MET A 146 7.07 -11.75 14.91
N GLN A 147 7.25 -11.38 13.64
CA GLN A 147 7.80 -12.28 12.62
C GLN A 147 9.25 -12.65 12.95
N LYS A 148 10.08 -11.68 13.31
CA LYS A 148 11.49 -11.90 13.67
C LYS A 148 11.64 -12.79 14.91
N LEU A 149 10.74 -12.65 15.88
CA LEU A 149 10.71 -13.46 17.10
C LEU A 149 9.99 -14.81 16.90
N GLY A 150 9.38 -15.06 15.74
CA GLY A 150 8.61 -16.27 15.47
C GLY A 150 7.31 -16.39 16.26
N ILE A 151 6.77 -15.26 16.76
CA ILE A 151 5.56 -15.22 17.59
C ILE A 151 4.32 -15.07 16.69
N GLY A 152 3.27 -15.85 16.98
CA GLY A 152 1.98 -15.71 16.32
C GLY A 152 1.94 -16.10 14.85
N GLN A 153 2.89 -16.93 14.38
CA GLN A 153 2.89 -17.45 13.02
C GLN A 153 1.90 -18.62 12.86
N ILE A 154 1.13 -18.59 11.79
CA ILE A 154 0.14 -19.60 11.43
C ILE A 154 0.69 -20.43 10.27
N ASN A 155 0.81 -21.73 10.48
CA ASN A 155 1.24 -22.65 9.43
C ASN A 155 0.12 -22.86 8.42
N ILE A 156 0.43 -22.70 7.14
CA ILE A 156 -0.51 -22.86 6.04
C ILE A 156 0.00 -23.86 4.98
N LEU A 157 -0.93 -24.50 4.30
CA LEU A 157 -0.69 -25.24 3.06
C LEU A 157 -1.31 -24.47 1.89
N ILE A 158 -0.63 -24.48 0.75
CA ILE A 158 -1.13 -23.89 -0.49
C ILE A 158 -1.52 -25.02 -1.44
N ALA A 159 -2.79 -25.09 -1.81
CA ALA A 159 -3.27 -26.02 -2.84
C ALA A 159 -3.20 -25.34 -4.21
N GLY A 160 -2.44 -25.92 -5.12
CA GLY A 160 -2.09 -25.39 -6.42
C GLY A 160 -0.69 -24.75 -6.43
N ALA A 161 0.23 -25.37 -7.15
CA ALA A 161 1.59 -24.93 -7.37
C ALA A 161 1.78 -24.34 -8.78
N GLY A 162 0.72 -23.71 -9.32
CA GLY A 162 0.70 -22.94 -10.56
C GLY A 162 1.22 -21.51 -10.33
N GLU A 163 1.08 -20.64 -11.33
CA GLU A 163 1.56 -19.25 -11.26
C GLU A 163 0.91 -18.46 -10.11
N THR A 164 -0.40 -18.60 -9.93
CA THR A 164 -1.11 -17.94 -8.82
C THR A 164 -0.62 -18.45 -7.47
N GLY A 165 -0.43 -19.77 -7.30
CA GLY A 165 0.11 -20.34 -6.06
C GLY A 165 1.52 -19.86 -5.76
N LYS A 166 2.39 -19.71 -6.76
CA LYS A 166 3.74 -19.14 -6.61
C LYS A 166 3.68 -17.69 -6.15
N LEU A 167 2.86 -16.85 -6.81
CA LEU A 167 2.70 -15.44 -6.46
C LEU A 167 2.19 -15.26 -5.03
N VAL A 168 1.18 -16.03 -4.64
CA VAL A 168 0.61 -16.02 -3.28
C VAL A 168 1.63 -16.48 -2.24
N GLY A 169 2.38 -17.54 -2.55
CA GLY A 169 3.43 -18.03 -1.66
C GLY A 169 4.56 -17.03 -1.46
N ARG A 170 4.98 -16.35 -2.53
CA ARG A 170 5.97 -15.27 -2.48
C ARG A 170 5.48 -14.10 -1.62
N GLU A 171 4.24 -13.65 -1.81
CA GLU A 171 3.64 -12.58 -1.02
C GLU A 171 3.62 -12.93 0.47
N PHE A 172 3.23 -14.17 0.83
CA PHE A 172 3.23 -14.61 2.22
C PHE A 172 4.62 -14.79 2.83
N ALA A 173 5.61 -15.18 2.02
CA ALA A 173 6.99 -15.32 2.47
C ALA A 173 7.66 -13.96 2.70
N GLN A 174 7.40 -12.99 1.84
CA GLN A 174 8.02 -11.66 1.88
C GLN A 174 7.32 -10.69 2.83
N SER A 175 6.04 -10.88 3.10
CA SER A 175 5.25 -9.94 3.89
C SER A 175 5.07 -10.40 5.34
N CYS A 176 5.62 -9.63 6.29
CA CYS A 176 5.36 -9.79 7.72
C CYS A 176 3.89 -9.53 8.10
N TYR A 177 3.15 -8.93 7.19
CA TYR A 177 1.81 -8.44 7.41
C TYR A 177 0.81 -9.55 7.74
N TYR A 178 0.86 -10.65 6.99
CA TYR A 178 -0.14 -11.72 7.10
C TYR A 178 0.11 -12.66 8.29
N GLY A 179 1.36 -12.82 8.75
CA GLY A 179 1.72 -13.74 9.80
C GLY A 179 1.53 -15.20 9.43
N PHE A 180 1.49 -15.51 8.12
CA PHE A 180 1.46 -16.86 7.61
C PHE A 180 2.87 -17.42 7.42
N ARG A 181 3.02 -18.70 7.72
CA ARG A 181 4.21 -19.48 7.41
C ARG A 181 3.82 -20.58 6.43
N VAL A 182 4.25 -20.44 5.20
CA VAL A 182 4.04 -21.46 4.17
C VAL A 182 4.85 -22.70 4.55
N ILE A 183 4.18 -23.84 4.71
CA ILE A 183 4.84 -25.12 5.01
C ILE A 183 5.15 -25.89 3.73
N GLY A 184 4.30 -25.73 2.71
CA GLY A 184 4.51 -26.34 1.42
C GLY A 184 3.28 -26.24 0.53
N TYR A 185 3.44 -26.78 -0.66
CA TYR A 185 2.42 -26.81 -1.71
C TYR A 185 1.84 -28.21 -1.88
N LEU A 186 0.62 -28.26 -2.42
CA LEU A 186 -0.02 -29.49 -2.91
C LEU A 186 -0.36 -29.29 -4.37
N ASP A 187 0.02 -30.25 -5.21
CA ASP A 187 -0.27 -30.20 -6.65
C ASP A 187 -0.42 -31.63 -7.19
N ASP A 188 -1.38 -31.85 -8.10
CA ASP A 188 -1.61 -33.16 -8.69
C ASP A 188 -0.60 -33.49 -9.79
N ASN A 189 0.13 -32.51 -10.30
CA ASN A 189 1.21 -32.73 -11.25
C ASN A 189 2.38 -33.47 -10.59
N ARG A 190 2.53 -34.75 -11.01
CA ARG A 190 3.58 -35.64 -10.47
C ARG A 190 5.01 -35.13 -10.71
N ALA A 191 5.22 -34.39 -11.78
CA ALA A 191 6.55 -33.83 -12.11
C ALA A 191 7.03 -32.82 -11.07
N LYS A 192 6.11 -32.10 -10.42
CA LYS A 192 6.46 -31.10 -9.40
C LYS A 192 6.69 -31.68 -8.00
N ARG A 193 6.47 -32.97 -7.78
CA ARG A 193 6.62 -33.57 -6.43
C ARG A 193 8.06 -33.50 -5.93
N GLY A 194 8.22 -32.91 -4.76
CA GLY A 194 9.55 -32.69 -4.15
C GLY A 194 10.29 -31.49 -4.70
N GLU A 195 9.78 -30.83 -5.74
CA GLU A 195 10.31 -29.56 -6.24
C GLU A 195 10.16 -28.45 -5.17
N LEU A 196 11.14 -27.56 -5.12
CA LEU A 196 11.07 -26.37 -4.26
C LEU A 196 10.48 -25.20 -5.05
N ILE A 197 9.33 -24.74 -4.63
CA ILE A 197 8.65 -23.58 -5.20
C ILE A 197 8.74 -22.43 -4.19
N GLU A 198 9.37 -21.33 -4.58
CA GLU A 198 9.61 -20.17 -3.68
C GLU A 198 10.26 -20.61 -2.34
N GLY A 199 11.16 -21.61 -2.39
CA GLY A 199 11.84 -22.15 -1.21
C GLY A 199 11.04 -23.15 -0.36
N HIS A 200 9.80 -23.51 -0.77
CA HIS A 200 8.93 -24.43 -0.06
C HIS A 200 8.63 -25.69 -0.89
N PRO A 201 8.63 -26.90 -0.29
CA PRO A 201 8.48 -28.15 -1.03
C PRO A 201 7.04 -28.39 -1.47
N VAL A 202 6.86 -29.06 -2.63
CA VAL A 202 5.60 -29.69 -3.02
C VAL A 202 5.49 -31.02 -2.28
N LEU A 203 4.61 -31.07 -1.26
CA LEU A 203 4.48 -32.17 -0.29
C LEU A 203 3.70 -33.37 -0.83
N GLY A 204 2.86 -33.18 -1.83
CA GLY A 204 2.08 -34.25 -2.41
C GLY A 204 0.91 -33.77 -3.26
N SER A 205 0.00 -34.72 -3.60
CA SER A 205 -1.20 -34.43 -4.38
C SER A 205 -2.29 -33.76 -3.56
N LEU A 206 -3.24 -33.11 -4.22
CA LEU A 206 -4.44 -32.52 -3.61
C LEU A 206 -5.22 -33.51 -2.76
N ALA A 207 -5.33 -34.79 -3.21
CA ALA A 207 -6.00 -35.87 -2.47
C ALA A 207 -5.28 -36.21 -1.14
N ALA A 208 -3.97 -35.99 -1.04
CA ALA A 208 -3.19 -36.27 0.16
C ALA A 208 -3.32 -35.14 1.24
N ALA A 209 -4.03 -34.06 0.96
CA ALA A 209 -4.17 -32.90 1.82
C ALA A 209 -4.54 -33.27 3.27
N GLY A 210 -5.52 -34.12 3.48
CA GLY A 210 -5.96 -34.51 4.81
C GLY A 210 -4.94 -35.33 5.61
N LYS A 211 -4.15 -36.18 4.94
CA LYS A 211 -3.08 -36.95 5.59
C LYS A 211 -1.92 -36.02 6.00
N ILE A 212 -1.56 -35.10 5.11
CA ILE A 212 -0.48 -34.13 5.34
C ILE A 212 -0.88 -33.14 6.43
N ALA A 213 -2.08 -32.59 6.36
CA ALA A 213 -2.60 -31.64 7.34
C ALA A 213 -2.62 -32.23 8.77
N ARG A 214 -3.11 -33.46 8.92
CA ARG A 214 -3.10 -34.16 10.23
C ARG A 214 -1.70 -34.44 10.74
N LYS A 215 -0.79 -34.88 9.85
CA LYS A 215 0.62 -35.16 10.23
C LYS A 215 1.36 -33.91 10.67
N LEU A 216 1.12 -32.77 10.02
CA LEU A 216 1.80 -31.49 10.27
C LEU A 216 0.99 -30.55 11.20
N LYS A 217 -0.19 -30.99 11.66
CA LYS A 217 -1.11 -30.21 12.50
C LYS A 217 -1.43 -28.83 11.90
N ILE A 218 -1.85 -28.82 10.61
CA ILE A 218 -2.18 -27.61 9.86
C ILE A 218 -3.69 -27.54 9.71
N ASP A 219 -4.30 -26.49 10.21
CA ASP A 219 -5.75 -26.24 10.14
C ASP A 219 -6.14 -25.20 9.08
N TYR A 220 -5.16 -24.58 8.41
CA TYR A 220 -5.38 -23.50 7.45
C TYR A 220 -4.88 -23.88 6.06
N MET A 221 -5.73 -23.72 5.06
CA MET A 221 -5.40 -23.96 3.65
C MET A 221 -5.73 -22.74 2.80
N VAL A 222 -4.85 -22.45 1.86
CA VAL A 222 -5.08 -21.46 0.79
C VAL A 222 -5.19 -22.20 -0.52
N CYS A 223 -6.34 -22.12 -1.18
CA CYS A 223 -6.61 -22.79 -2.44
C CYS A 223 -6.41 -21.82 -3.61
N CYS A 224 -5.37 -22.08 -4.41
CA CYS A 224 -5.04 -21.34 -5.63
C CYS A 224 -5.31 -22.25 -6.84
N LEU A 225 -6.56 -22.67 -6.99
CA LEU A 225 -7.00 -23.61 -8.02
C LEU A 225 -7.99 -22.96 -8.97
N PRO A 226 -8.15 -23.44 -10.21
CA PRO A 226 -9.25 -23.05 -11.09
C PRO A 226 -10.61 -23.29 -10.44
N ALA A 227 -11.60 -22.47 -10.76
CA ALA A 227 -12.94 -22.51 -10.14
C ALA A 227 -13.60 -23.90 -10.21
N GLU A 228 -13.40 -24.62 -11.31
CA GLU A 228 -13.92 -26.00 -11.52
C GLU A 228 -13.29 -26.97 -10.52
N ALA A 229 -11.99 -26.88 -10.27
CA ALA A 229 -11.29 -27.71 -9.32
C ALA A 229 -11.67 -27.38 -7.88
N ILE A 230 -11.97 -26.12 -7.58
CA ILE A 230 -12.48 -25.68 -6.28
C ILE A 230 -13.80 -26.39 -5.95
N ASN A 231 -14.75 -26.41 -6.87
CA ASN A 231 -16.04 -27.06 -6.67
C ASN A 231 -15.92 -28.57 -6.33
N ARG A 232 -14.96 -29.25 -6.95
CA ARG A 232 -14.71 -30.68 -6.68
C ARG A 232 -14.05 -30.92 -5.32
N THR A 233 -13.12 -30.05 -4.93
CA THR A 233 -12.31 -30.24 -3.71
C THR A 233 -12.94 -29.61 -2.46
N PHE A 234 -13.85 -28.64 -2.62
CA PHE A 234 -14.47 -27.91 -1.53
C PHE A 234 -15.11 -28.81 -0.46
N ARG A 235 -15.94 -29.76 -0.88
CA ARG A 235 -16.64 -30.68 0.05
C ARG A 235 -15.67 -31.55 0.86
N SER A 236 -14.53 -31.94 0.29
CA SER A 236 -13.52 -32.74 0.99
C SER A 236 -12.67 -31.87 1.92
N TYR A 237 -12.29 -30.69 1.49
CA TYR A 237 -11.43 -29.78 2.28
C TYR A 237 -12.16 -29.13 3.44
N SER A 238 -13.44 -28.79 3.30
CA SER A 238 -14.25 -28.25 4.40
C SER A 238 -14.40 -29.23 5.59
N LYS A 239 -14.25 -30.55 5.36
CA LYS A 239 -14.22 -31.56 6.44
C LYS A 239 -12.86 -31.69 7.12
N ILE A 240 -11.77 -31.16 6.50
CA ILE A 240 -10.40 -31.37 6.95
C ILE A 240 -9.85 -30.11 7.59
N PHE A 241 -10.05 -28.97 6.92
CA PHE A 241 -9.49 -27.69 7.33
C PHE A 241 -10.56 -26.82 7.99
N ARG A 242 -10.20 -26.21 9.10
CA ARG A 242 -11.09 -25.25 9.78
C ARG A 242 -11.15 -23.91 9.07
N HIS A 243 -10.09 -23.56 8.32
CA HIS A 243 -9.98 -22.31 7.59
C HIS A 243 -9.54 -22.61 6.17
N ILE A 244 -10.34 -22.14 5.21
CA ILE A 244 -10.03 -22.27 3.79
C ILE A 244 -10.21 -20.91 3.15
N THR A 245 -9.15 -20.44 2.50
CA THR A 245 -9.20 -19.25 1.65
C THR A 245 -9.15 -19.68 0.20
N PHE A 246 -10.06 -19.21 -0.61
CA PHE A 246 -10.04 -19.42 -2.05
C PHE A 246 -9.49 -18.17 -2.74
N ILE A 247 -8.42 -18.36 -3.50
CA ILE A 247 -7.86 -17.38 -4.41
C ILE A 247 -7.99 -18.00 -5.80
N PRO A 248 -9.04 -17.65 -6.55
CA PRO A 248 -9.25 -18.28 -7.86
C PRO A 248 -8.09 -17.96 -8.80
N ASP A 249 -7.67 -18.97 -9.57
CA ASP A 249 -6.65 -18.80 -10.61
C ASP A 249 -7.24 -18.10 -11.83
N ASN A 250 -7.73 -16.89 -11.60
CA ASN A 250 -8.28 -16.03 -12.64
C ASN A 250 -7.25 -14.96 -12.99
N LYS A 251 -6.55 -15.16 -14.09
CA LYS A 251 -5.64 -14.15 -14.68
C LYS A 251 -6.35 -12.83 -15.03
N ILE A 252 -7.67 -12.75 -14.86
CA ILE A 252 -8.53 -11.75 -15.50
C ILE A 252 -9.00 -10.66 -14.53
N LEU A 253 -9.02 -10.89 -13.20
CA LEU A 253 -9.61 -9.91 -12.27
C LEU A 253 -8.69 -9.59 -11.09
N PRO A 254 -7.84 -8.55 -11.19
CA PRO A 254 -7.11 -8.00 -10.03
C PRO A 254 -8.06 -7.17 -9.17
N ILE A 255 -9.16 -7.76 -8.66
CA ILE A 255 -10.22 -7.03 -7.98
C ILE A 255 -10.18 -7.32 -6.49
N SER A 256 -9.82 -6.31 -5.69
CA SER A 256 -9.90 -6.35 -4.23
C SER A 256 -11.29 -5.98 -3.68
N TRP A 257 -12.15 -5.42 -4.51
CA TRP A 257 -13.48 -4.91 -4.15
C TRP A 257 -14.60 -5.72 -4.81
N LEU A 258 -14.56 -7.02 -4.55
CA LEU A 258 -15.70 -7.89 -4.81
C LEU A 258 -16.61 -7.79 -3.58
N TYR A 259 -17.71 -7.09 -3.71
CA TYR A 259 -18.77 -7.13 -2.71
C TYR A 259 -19.56 -8.40 -2.93
N PRO A 260 -19.59 -9.33 -1.96
CA PRO A 260 -20.47 -10.48 -2.10
C PRO A 260 -21.91 -9.98 -2.20
N ALA A 261 -22.54 -10.28 -3.30
CA ALA A 261 -23.94 -9.99 -3.58
C ALA A 261 -24.70 -11.32 -3.67
N SER A 262 -25.90 -11.38 -3.16
CA SER A 262 -26.76 -12.54 -3.31
C SER A 262 -28.08 -12.14 -3.99
N VAL A 263 -28.44 -12.88 -5.02
CA VAL A 263 -29.72 -12.73 -5.71
C VAL A 263 -30.49 -14.05 -5.52
N GLY A 264 -31.40 -14.04 -4.57
CA GLY A 264 -32.08 -15.26 -4.13
C GLY A 264 -31.10 -16.28 -3.55
N LEU A 265 -31.02 -17.48 -4.14
CA LEU A 265 -30.10 -18.55 -3.75
C LEU A 265 -28.75 -18.49 -4.47
N PHE A 266 -28.55 -17.53 -5.37
CA PHE A 266 -27.33 -17.42 -6.15
C PHE A 266 -26.38 -16.41 -5.50
N GLY A 267 -25.15 -16.86 -5.22
CA GLY A 267 -24.05 -15.99 -4.80
C GLY A 267 -23.41 -15.34 -6.02
N GLY A 268 -23.17 -14.05 -5.95
CA GLY A 268 -22.50 -13.25 -6.97
C GLY A 268 -21.53 -12.24 -6.36
N PHE A 269 -20.92 -11.44 -7.22
CA PHE A 269 -20.05 -10.35 -6.82
C PHE A 269 -20.45 -9.08 -7.56
N GLU A 270 -20.56 -7.98 -6.84
CA GLU A 270 -20.76 -6.66 -7.40
C GLU A 270 -19.43 -5.91 -7.45
N ILE A 271 -19.18 -5.24 -8.58
CA ILE A 271 -17.93 -4.49 -8.84
C ILE A 271 -18.26 -3.01 -8.94
N HIS A 272 -17.66 -2.21 -8.07
CA HIS A 272 -17.83 -0.76 -8.06
C HIS A 272 -16.57 -0.03 -8.55
N ASN A 273 -16.61 0.51 -9.76
CA ASN A 273 -15.54 1.35 -10.30
C ASN A 273 -15.68 2.79 -9.79
N GLN A 274 -15.25 3.06 -8.56
CA GLN A 274 -15.49 4.33 -7.87
C GLN A 274 -14.91 5.55 -8.61
N LEU A 275 -13.74 5.43 -9.25
CA LEU A 275 -13.14 6.54 -10.04
C LEU A 275 -13.96 6.92 -11.29
N LEU A 276 -14.91 6.09 -11.71
CA LEU A 276 -15.80 6.40 -12.82
C LEU A 276 -17.11 7.08 -12.36
N LEU A 277 -17.39 7.03 -11.05
CA LEU A 277 -18.57 7.68 -10.47
C LEU A 277 -18.32 9.17 -10.22
N PRO A 278 -19.33 10.06 -10.44
CA PRO A 278 -19.13 11.50 -10.36
C PRO A 278 -18.80 11.99 -8.94
N MET A 279 -19.49 11.49 -7.92
CA MET A 279 -19.29 11.95 -6.53
C MET A 279 -17.90 11.56 -5.96
N PRO A 280 -17.42 10.31 -6.04
CA PRO A 280 -16.07 9.96 -5.64
C PRO A 280 -15.00 10.75 -6.39
N ARG A 281 -15.18 10.99 -7.69
CA ARG A 281 -14.26 11.82 -8.50
C ARG A 281 -14.21 13.26 -8.02
N LEU A 282 -15.36 13.86 -7.74
CA LEU A 282 -15.44 15.23 -7.25
C LEU A 282 -14.75 15.35 -5.89
N PHE A 283 -15.06 14.44 -4.97
CA PHE A 283 -14.44 14.41 -3.64
C PHE A 283 -12.92 14.24 -3.71
N LYS A 284 -12.45 13.31 -4.56
CA LYS A 284 -11.02 13.13 -4.81
C LYS A 284 -10.39 14.43 -5.36
N ALA A 285 -11.00 15.05 -6.34
CA ALA A 285 -10.48 16.27 -6.95
C ALA A 285 -10.37 17.42 -5.94
N LEU A 286 -11.37 17.62 -5.08
CA LEU A 286 -11.34 18.63 -4.03
C LEU A 286 -10.21 18.41 -3.03
N LEU A 287 -10.04 17.16 -2.56
CA LEU A 287 -8.95 16.81 -1.64
C LEU A 287 -7.57 17.01 -2.28
N GLU A 288 -7.41 16.64 -3.55
CA GLU A 288 -6.14 16.79 -4.26
C GLU A 288 -5.79 18.25 -4.54
N ILE A 289 -6.78 19.08 -4.87
CA ILE A 289 -6.58 20.53 -5.03
C ILE A 289 -6.14 21.14 -3.69
N LEU A 290 -6.83 20.79 -2.59
CA LEU A 290 -6.46 21.27 -1.26
C LEU A 290 -5.04 20.84 -0.88
N LEU A 291 -4.69 19.57 -1.12
CA LEU A 291 -3.36 19.02 -0.86
C LEU A 291 -2.31 19.73 -1.72
N ALA A 292 -2.57 19.92 -3.01
CA ALA A 292 -1.65 20.59 -3.92
C ALA A 292 -1.45 22.06 -3.57
N PHE A 293 -2.51 22.77 -3.20
CA PHE A 293 -2.47 24.15 -2.75
C PHE A 293 -1.61 24.28 -1.47
N THR A 294 -1.87 23.43 -0.48
CA THR A 294 -1.09 23.39 0.76
C THR A 294 0.38 23.06 0.47
N ALA A 295 0.65 22.08 -0.39
CA ALA A 295 2.01 21.72 -0.77
C ALA A 295 2.75 22.86 -1.46
N VAL A 296 2.11 23.56 -2.42
CA VAL A 296 2.71 24.71 -3.09
C VAL A 296 3.01 25.83 -2.09
N LEU A 297 2.08 26.14 -1.17
CA LEU A 297 2.29 27.19 -0.16
C LEU A 297 3.44 26.86 0.79
N CYS A 298 3.45 25.63 1.35
CA CYS A 298 4.48 25.21 2.30
C CYS A 298 5.86 25.05 1.64
N LEU A 299 5.90 24.62 0.38
CA LEU A 299 7.14 24.39 -0.35
C LEU A 299 7.60 25.61 -1.17
N LEU A 300 6.87 26.73 -1.13
CA LEU A 300 7.21 27.95 -1.88
C LEU A 300 8.65 28.43 -1.66
N PRO A 301 9.19 28.51 -0.42
CA PRO A 301 10.58 28.88 -0.22
C PRO A 301 11.55 27.93 -0.92
N LEU A 302 11.29 26.63 -0.84
CA LEU A 302 12.10 25.60 -1.50
C LEU A 302 12.03 25.74 -3.02
N PHE A 303 10.85 26.01 -3.58
CA PHE A 303 10.67 26.26 -5.02
C PHE A 303 11.55 27.42 -5.51
N LEU A 304 11.56 28.52 -4.77
CA LEU A 304 12.36 29.69 -5.13
C LEU A 304 13.86 29.37 -5.09
N VAL A 305 14.33 28.70 -4.04
CA VAL A 305 15.73 28.27 -3.94
C VAL A 305 16.12 27.36 -5.09
N LEU A 306 15.31 26.34 -5.38
CA LEU A 306 15.58 25.42 -6.49
C LEU A 306 15.54 26.13 -7.86
N ALA A 307 14.63 27.07 -8.06
CA ALA A 307 14.53 27.86 -9.29
C ALA A 307 15.82 28.68 -9.54
N VAL A 308 16.36 29.32 -8.49
CA VAL A 308 17.63 30.05 -8.56
C VAL A 308 18.78 29.09 -8.85
N ILE A 309 18.88 27.97 -8.14
CA ILE A 309 19.96 26.99 -8.34
C ILE A 309 19.93 26.42 -9.77
N VAL A 310 18.75 26.07 -10.30
CA VAL A 310 18.60 25.57 -11.69
C VAL A 310 19.01 26.66 -12.69
N LYS A 311 18.62 27.91 -12.47
CA LYS A 311 18.98 29.05 -13.35
C LYS A 311 20.49 29.29 -13.38
N LEU A 312 21.14 29.18 -12.24
CA LEU A 312 22.59 29.39 -12.13
C LEU A 312 23.41 28.21 -12.64
N SER A 313 22.85 27.00 -12.64
CA SER A 313 23.55 25.77 -13.04
C SER A 313 23.85 25.67 -14.54
N SER A 314 23.01 26.25 -15.37
CA SER A 314 23.18 26.25 -16.84
C SER A 314 22.31 27.33 -17.51
N PRO A 315 22.73 27.88 -18.67
CA PRO A 315 21.90 28.83 -19.43
C PRO A 315 20.59 28.20 -19.91
N GLY A 316 19.49 28.99 -19.93
CA GLY A 316 18.18 28.57 -20.42
C GLY A 316 17.02 28.71 -19.42
N PRO A 317 15.83 28.17 -19.71
CA PRO A 317 14.64 28.27 -18.87
C PRO A 317 14.78 27.46 -17.57
N ILE A 318 14.08 27.85 -16.50
CA ILE A 318 14.06 27.13 -15.22
C ILE A 318 13.25 25.84 -15.33
N PHE A 319 12.15 25.89 -16.07
CA PHE A 319 11.20 24.81 -16.22
C PHE A 319 11.35 24.11 -17.58
N TYR A 320 10.97 22.85 -17.58
CA TYR A 320 10.84 21.98 -18.73
C TYR A 320 9.43 21.43 -18.81
N PHE A 321 8.86 21.38 -20.00
CA PHE A 321 7.52 20.85 -20.26
C PHE A 321 7.62 19.52 -20.99
N ALA A 322 7.15 18.45 -20.36
CA ALA A 322 7.10 17.14 -20.99
C ALA A 322 5.69 16.85 -21.52
N ASN A 323 5.57 16.60 -22.83
CA ASN A 323 4.28 16.21 -23.42
C ASN A 323 3.90 14.80 -22.95
N ARG A 324 2.69 14.66 -22.43
CA ARG A 324 2.15 13.40 -21.90
C ARG A 324 0.66 13.28 -22.22
N LEU A 325 0.13 12.06 -22.09
CA LEU A 325 -1.30 11.79 -22.24
C LEU A 325 -2.02 11.98 -20.90
N GLY A 326 -2.98 12.87 -20.89
CA GLY A 326 -3.89 13.14 -19.79
C GLY A 326 -5.22 12.38 -19.90
N ILE A 327 -6.25 12.94 -19.27
CA ILE A 327 -7.61 12.38 -19.31
C ILE A 327 -8.16 12.41 -20.74
N ASN A 328 -8.90 11.37 -21.11
CA ASN A 328 -9.47 11.16 -22.46
C ASN A 328 -8.43 11.19 -23.59
N GLY A 329 -7.15 10.90 -23.28
CA GLY A 329 -6.07 10.89 -24.25
C GLY A 329 -5.63 12.28 -24.73
N LYS A 330 -6.07 13.36 -24.08
CA LYS A 330 -5.64 14.72 -24.39
C LYS A 330 -4.17 14.91 -24.05
N ASN A 331 -3.42 15.61 -24.90
CA ASN A 331 -2.04 15.98 -24.59
C ASN A 331 -2.02 17.03 -23.47
N ILE A 332 -1.22 16.78 -22.46
CA ILE A 332 -0.93 17.71 -21.36
C ILE A 332 0.56 18.03 -21.30
N ARG A 333 0.90 19.21 -20.84
CA ARG A 333 2.28 19.65 -20.63
C ARG A 333 2.66 19.52 -19.16
N VAL A 334 3.30 18.42 -18.83
CA VAL A 334 3.75 18.13 -17.45
C VAL A 334 4.95 19.01 -17.11
N LEU A 335 4.81 19.83 -16.08
CA LEU A 335 5.80 20.80 -15.63
C LEU A 335 6.86 20.15 -14.75
N LYS A 336 8.14 20.40 -15.03
CA LYS A 336 9.28 19.92 -14.24
C LYS A 336 10.35 21.00 -14.12
N PHE A 337 11.20 20.90 -13.10
CA PHE A 337 12.46 21.63 -13.15
C PHE A 337 13.36 21.07 -14.25
N ARG A 338 14.07 21.94 -14.94
CA ARG A 338 15.05 21.53 -15.94
C ARG A 338 16.22 20.82 -15.27
N THR A 339 16.47 19.60 -15.71
CA THR A 339 17.57 18.74 -15.21
C THR A 339 18.64 18.46 -16.25
N MET A 340 18.40 18.86 -17.52
CA MET A 340 19.32 18.68 -18.65
C MET A 340 19.77 20.04 -19.18
N TYR A 341 20.89 20.05 -19.89
CA TYR A 341 21.35 21.24 -20.63
C TYR A 341 20.34 21.61 -21.71
N ALA A 342 20.33 22.90 -22.13
CA ALA A 342 19.38 23.40 -23.14
C ALA A 342 19.60 22.76 -24.52
N ASP A 343 20.81 22.35 -24.82
CA ASP A 343 21.28 21.70 -26.04
C ASP A 343 21.31 20.16 -25.92
N ALA A 344 20.52 19.58 -25.03
CA ALA A 344 20.55 18.15 -24.69
C ALA A 344 20.34 17.24 -25.91
N ASP A 345 19.45 17.60 -26.85
CA ASP A 345 19.16 16.76 -28.01
C ASP A 345 20.36 16.77 -29.00
N GLN A 346 20.98 17.93 -29.24
CA GLN A 346 22.18 18.04 -30.08
C GLN A 346 23.35 17.27 -29.48
N ARG A 347 23.52 17.35 -28.16
CA ARG A 347 24.53 16.57 -27.44
C ARG A 347 24.27 15.05 -27.58
N LEU A 348 23.01 14.61 -27.53
CA LEU A 348 22.68 13.21 -27.71
C LEU A 348 23.07 12.72 -29.10
N GLU A 349 22.65 13.42 -30.16
CA GLU A 349 22.94 13.06 -31.55
C GLU A 349 24.46 12.90 -31.74
N LYS A 350 25.23 13.91 -31.37
CA LYS A 350 26.69 13.90 -31.45
C LYS A 350 27.32 12.71 -30.74
N MET A 351 26.85 12.41 -29.54
CA MET A 351 27.40 11.29 -28.74
C MET A 351 27.01 9.92 -29.28
N LEU A 352 25.80 9.79 -29.85
CA LEU A 352 25.37 8.53 -30.47
C LEU A 352 26.11 8.29 -31.80
N GLU A 353 26.58 9.33 -32.47
CA GLU A 353 27.44 9.25 -33.64
C GLU A 353 28.87 8.85 -33.25
N GLU A 354 29.42 9.47 -32.19
CA GLU A 354 30.78 9.25 -31.74
C GLU A 354 31.01 7.92 -30.99
N ASN A 355 29.93 7.33 -30.37
CA ASN A 355 30.08 6.15 -29.53
C ASN A 355 29.06 5.05 -29.85
N PRO A 356 29.45 3.99 -30.58
CA PRO A 356 28.56 2.88 -30.95
C PRO A 356 27.98 2.12 -29.74
N ALA A 357 28.70 2.05 -28.61
CA ALA A 357 28.24 1.36 -27.40
C ALA A 357 27.06 2.12 -26.76
N LEU A 358 27.16 3.45 -26.66
CA LEU A 358 26.05 4.29 -26.17
C LEU A 358 24.84 4.23 -27.11
N LYS A 359 25.08 4.12 -28.44
CA LYS A 359 24.02 3.95 -29.44
C LYS A 359 23.29 2.62 -29.25
N ALA A 360 23.96 1.55 -28.90
CA ALA A 360 23.37 0.24 -28.61
C ALA A 360 22.56 0.28 -27.31
N GLU A 361 23.09 0.90 -26.25
CA GLU A 361 22.40 1.11 -24.96
C GLU A 361 21.12 1.94 -25.14
N TRP A 362 21.21 3.06 -25.89
CA TRP A 362 20.09 3.92 -26.18
C TRP A 362 18.97 3.21 -26.95
N ARG A 363 19.34 2.43 -27.99
CA ARG A 363 18.36 1.66 -28.79
C ARG A 363 17.60 0.63 -27.96
N LYS A 364 18.23 0.07 -26.93
CA LYS A 364 17.63 -0.94 -26.06
C LYS A 364 16.63 -0.35 -25.06
N ASN A 365 16.95 0.78 -24.44
CA ASN A 365 16.24 1.26 -23.25
C ASN A 365 15.73 2.71 -23.39
N PHE A 366 16.09 3.46 -24.42
CA PHE A 366 15.90 4.90 -24.56
C PHE A 366 16.37 5.69 -23.32
N LYS A 367 17.37 5.13 -22.60
CA LYS A 367 18.02 5.69 -21.42
C LYS A 367 19.49 5.33 -21.44
N LEU A 368 20.32 6.24 -20.92
CA LEU A 368 21.73 6.00 -20.69
C LEU A 368 21.97 5.94 -19.17
N HIS A 369 22.78 4.99 -18.71
CA HIS A 369 23.12 4.82 -17.31
C HIS A 369 23.83 6.06 -16.73
N ASN A 370 24.77 6.62 -17.48
CA ASN A 370 25.45 7.89 -17.17
C ASN A 370 25.15 8.89 -18.29
N ASP A 371 23.97 9.51 -18.22
CA ASP A 371 23.53 10.48 -19.24
C ASP A 371 24.24 11.83 -19.05
N PRO A 372 25.22 12.21 -19.90
CA PRO A 372 25.98 13.45 -19.76
C PRO A 372 25.21 14.69 -20.13
N ARG A 373 23.99 14.56 -20.63
CA ARG A 373 23.06 15.66 -20.83
C ARG A 373 22.54 16.23 -19.54
N ILE A 374 22.61 15.43 -18.45
CA ILE A 374 22.09 15.78 -17.14
C ILE A 374 23.10 16.68 -16.43
N THR A 375 22.67 17.86 -16.00
CA THR A 375 23.50 18.77 -15.20
C THR A 375 23.81 18.16 -13.82
N PRO A 376 24.90 18.56 -13.12
CA PRO A 376 25.19 18.08 -11.77
C PRO A 376 24.01 18.33 -10.80
N ILE A 377 23.39 19.49 -10.87
CA ILE A 377 22.17 19.82 -10.11
C ILE A 377 20.99 18.99 -10.59
N GLY A 378 20.84 18.77 -11.88
CA GLY A 378 19.80 17.91 -12.45
C GLY A 378 19.90 16.47 -11.92
N ARG A 379 21.11 15.96 -11.74
CA ARG A 379 21.33 14.63 -11.13
C ARG A 379 20.86 14.57 -9.68
N PHE A 380 21.15 15.61 -8.91
CA PHE A 380 20.63 15.73 -7.54
C PHE A 380 19.10 15.80 -7.51
N LEU A 381 18.50 16.66 -8.34
CA LEU A 381 17.04 16.82 -8.43
C LEU A 381 16.34 15.50 -8.79
N ARG A 382 16.84 14.76 -9.78
CA ARG A 382 16.30 13.46 -10.16
C ARG A 382 16.44 12.42 -9.06
N LYS A 383 17.61 12.38 -8.39
CA LYS A 383 17.84 11.46 -7.27
C LYS A 383 16.93 11.70 -6.08
N THR A 384 16.50 12.94 -5.88
CA THR A 384 15.60 13.35 -4.79
C THR A 384 14.15 13.51 -5.24
N SER A 385 13.86 13.31 -6.55
CA SER A 385 12.54 13.56 -7.15
C SER A 385 12.03 15.00 -6.98
N LEU A 386 12.90 15.94 -6.65
CA LEU A 386 12.56 17.36 -6.51
C LEU A 386 12.28 18.03 -7.85
N ASP A 387 12.75 17.45 -8.97
CA ASP A 387 12.44 17.91 -10.31
C ASP A 387 10.94 17.80 -10.64
N GLU A 388 10.20 16.97 -9.94
CA GLU A 388 8.78 16.74 -10.15
C GLU A 388 7.86 17.64 -9.33
N LEU A 389 8.40 18.41 -8.37
CA LEU A 389 7.59 19.32 -7.54
C LEU A 389 6.73 20.32 -8.34
N PRO A 390 7.20 20.90 -9.48
CA PRO A 390 6.36 21.82 -10.27
C PRO A 390 5.06 21.18 -10.80
N GLN A 391 4.93 19.85 -10.84
CA GLN A 391 3.71 19.17 -11.25
C GLN A 391 2.50 19.45 -10.33
N PHE A 392 2.72 19.92 -9.08
CA PHE A 392 1.61 20.40 -8.25
C PHE A 392 0.83 21.54 -8.94
N TRP A 393 1.46 22.31 -9.82
CA TRP A 393 0.76 23.27 -10.67
C TRP A 393 -0.20 22.59 -11.64
N ASN A 394 0.21 21.47 -12.27
CA ASN A 394 -0.70 20.71 -13.15
C ASN A 394 -1.88 20.09 -12.38
N VAL A 395 -1.73 19.85 -11.07
CA VAL A 395 -2.87 19.42 -10.24
C VAL A 395 -3.83 20.58 -9.99
N LEU A 396 -3.32 21.76 -9.67
CA LEU A 396 -4.13 22.97 -9.46
C LEU A 396 -4.89 23.39 -10.72
N THR A 397 -4.29 23.23 -11.91
CA THR A 397 -4.95 23.47 -13.20
C THR A 397 -5.93 22.35 -13.60
N GLY A 398 -5.96 21.26 -12.84
CA GLY A 398 -6.87 20.14 -13.07
C GLY A 398 -6.45 19.17 -14.17
N GLU A 399 -5.25 19.31 -14.74
CA GLU A 399 -4.69 18.42 -15.77
C GLU A 399 -4.20 17.09 -15.19
N MET A 400 -3.72 17.12 -13.95
CA MET A 400 -3.19 15.96 -13.23
C MET A 400 -3.91 15.74 -11.89
N ALA A 401 -3.63 14.62 -11.28
CA ALA A 401 -3.95 14.25 -9.91
C ALA A 401 -2.65 14.20 -9.08
N VAL A 402 -2.73 14.32 -7.76
CA VAL A 402 -1.56 14.03 -6.90
C VAL A 402 -1.25 12.54 -6.99
N ILE A 403 -2.27 11.71 -6.85
CA ILE A 403 -2.14 10.25 -6.86
C ILE A 403 -2.96 9.68 -8.04
N GLY A 404 -2.30 8.90 -8.88
CA GLY A 404 -2.93 8.32 -10.07
C GLY A 404 -1.98 7.45 -10.89
N PRO A 405 -2.46 6.88 -12.01
CA PRO A 405 -1.58 6.19 -12.94
C PRO A 405 -0.56 7.18 -13.53
N ARG A 406 0.68 6.72 -13.74
CA ARG A 406 1.75 7.59 -14.28
C ARG A 406 1.36 8.20 -15.63
N PRO A 407 1.69 9.49 -15.91
CA PRO A 407 1.52 10.06 -17.23
C PRO A 407 2.43 9.36 -18.25
N ILE A 408 1.83 8.86 -19.33
CA ILE A 408 2.49 8.09 -20.40
C ILE A 408 2.67 8.90 -21.68
N VAL A 409 3.59 8.46 -22.54
CA VAL A 409 3.72 8.95 -23.91
C VAL A 409 2.85 8.13 -24.87
N PRO A 410 2.52 8.63 -26.07
CA PRO A 410 1.71 7.88 -27.04
C PRO A 410 2.26 6.49 -27.38
N ASP A 411 3.57 6.33 -27.48
CA ASP A 411 4.21 5.05 -27.80
C ASP A 411 4.00 3.98 -26.70
N GLU A 412 3.69 4.39 -25.48
CA GLU A 412 3.43 3.48 -24.38
C GLU A 412 2.02 2.88 -24.39
N ILE A 413 1.08 3.42 -25.22
CA ILE A 413 -0.28 2.91 -25.34
C ILE A 413 -0.30 1.42 -25.70
N ARG A 414 0.62 0.99 -26.58
CA ARG A 414 0.76 -0.41 -27.00
C ARG A 414 0.92 -1.41 -25.85
N TYR A 415 1.52 -0.98 -24.76
CA TYR A 415 1.71 -1.85 -23.57
C TYR A 415 0.45 -2.00 -22.73
N TYR A 416 -0.48 -1.05 -22.84
CA TYR A 416 -1.77 -1.12 -22.14
C TYR A 416 -2.79 -1.97 -22.88
N GLY A 417 -2.69 -2.04 -24.24
CA GLY A 417 -3.68 -2.74 -25.06
C GLY A 417 -5.11 -2.27 -24.74
N GLU A 418 -6.03 -3.19 -24.57
CA GLU A 418 -7.45 -2.90 -24.22
C GLU A 418 -7.62 -2.12 -22.92
N ASN A 419 -6.70 -2.26 -21.97
CA ASN A 419 -6.73 -1.55 -20.70
C ASN A 419 -6.58 -0.03 -20.86
N TYR A 420 -6.08 0.44 -22.00
CA TYR A 420 -5.94 1.87 -22.27
C TYR A 420 -7.29 2.59 -22.25
N GLU A 421 -8.36 1.95 -22.71
CA GLU A 421 -9.71 2.52 -22.72
C GLU A 421 -10.21 2.87 -21.30
N VAL A 422 -9.83 2.09 -20.31
CA VAL A 422 -10.15 2.36 -18.90
C VAL A 422 -9.18 3.39 -18.33
N ARG A 423 -7.89 3.24 -18.61
CA ARG A 423 -6.84 4.13 -18.10
C ARG A 423 -7.04 5.58 -18.55
N LYS A 424 -7.42 5.83 -19.79
CA LYS A 424 -7.62 7.20 -20.31
C LYS A 424 -8.75 7.98 -19.63
N ARG A 425 -9.67 7.30 -18.93
CA ARG A 425 -10.78 7.94 -18.20
C ARG A 425 -10.37 8.53 -16.84
N VAL A 426 -9.13 8.30 -16.40
CA VAL A 426 -8.61 8.77 -15.10
C VAL A 426 -7.45 9.73 -15.35
N LYS A 427 -7.38 10.80 -14.53
CA LYS A 427 -6.26 11.75 -14.57
C LYS A 427 -4.95 11.06 -14.20
N PRO A 428 -3.83 11.36 -14.89
CA PRO A 428 -2.51 10.87 -14.46
C PRO A 428 -2.10 11.54 -13.16
N GLY A 429 -1.33 10.80 -12.33
CA GLY A 429 -0.83 11.26 -11.04
C GLY A 429 0.63 11.70 -11.05
N ILE A 430 1.01 12.53 -10.09
CA ILE A 430 2.43 12.81 -9.77
C ILE A 430 3.08 11.53 -9.24
N THR A 431 2.38 10.85 -8.33
CA THR A 431 2.77 9.54 -7.80
C THR A 431 1.66 8.51 -8.03
N GLY A 432 1.98 7.23 -7.93
CA GLY A 432 1.04 6.15 -8.15
C GLY A 432 1.47 4.84 -7.51
N LEU A 433 0.59 3.86 -7.53
CA LEU A 433 0.78 2.59 -6.84
C LEU A 433 2.08 1.88 -7.25
N TRP A 434 2.37 1.76 -8.55
CA TRP A 434 3.57 1.10 -9.01
C TRP A 434 4.85 1.90 -8.71
N GLN A 435 4.76 3.23 -8.70
CA GLN A 435 5.89 4.11 -8.37
C GLN A 435 6.36 3.93 -6.93
N VAL A 436 5.48 3.48 -6.04
CA VAL A 436 5.81 3.19 -4.63
C VAL A 436 6.01 1.70 -4.33
N SER A 437 5.79 0.80 -5.32
CA SER A 437 5.81 -0.66 -5.12
C SER A 437 6.98 -1.39 -5.80
N GLY A 438 7.99 -0.67 -6.29
CA GLY A 438 9.19 -1.29 -6.91
C GLY A 438 9.84 -0.43 -7.99
N ARG A 439 9.24 0.70 -8.37
CA ARG A 439 9.80 1.67 -9.34
C ARG A 439 10.40 1.01 -10.60
N ASN A 440 11.70 1.24 -10.84
CA ASN A 440 12.38 0.82 -12.07
C ASN A 440 12.67 -0.69 -12.17
N GLU A 441 12.60 -1.42 -11.08
CA GLU A 441 12.85 -2.88 -11.04
C GLU A 441 11.63 -3.70 -11.52
N VAL A 442 10.48 -3.04 -11.72
CA VAL A 442 9.23 -3.69 -12.11
C VAL A 442 9.09 -3.70 -13.62
N ASP A 443 8.87 -4.89 -14.20
CA ASP A 443 8.53 -5.07 -15.60
C ASP A 443 7.32 -4.23 -16.01
N TYR A 444 7.28 -3.79 -17.28
CA TYR A 444 6.21 -2.91 -17.79
C TYR A 444 4.82 -3.52 -17.63
N ARG A 445 4.71 -4.83 -17.81
CA ARG A 445 3.44 -5.56 -17.60
C ARG A 445 2.92 -5.43 -16.17
N HIS A 446 3.81 -5.51 -15.18
CA HIS A 446 3.44 -5.31 -13.79
C HIS A 446 3.05 -3.86 -13.49
N ARG A 447 3.68 -2.87 -14.15
CA ARG A 447 3.28 -1.45 -14.03
C ARG A 447 1.84 -1.25 -14.49
N VAL A 448 1.51 -1.80 -15.66
CA VAL A 448 0.13 -1.76 -16.21
C VAL A 448 -0.85 -2.45 -15.24
N MET A 449 -0.51 -3.62 -14.72
CA MET A 449 -1.35 -4.32 -13.75
C MET A 449 -1.61 -3.50 -12.49
N GLN A 450 -0.59 -2.82 -11.96
CA GLN A 450 -0.72 -1.98 -10.77
C GLN A 450 -1.52 -0.69 -11.03
N ASP A 451 -1.36 -0.09 -12.20
CA ASP A 451 -2.19 1.04 -12.62
C ASP A 451 -3.65 0.63 -12.76
N MET A 452 -3.92 -0.52 -13.39
CA MET A 452 -5.29 -1.05 -13.51
C MET A 452 -5.87 -1.42 -12.15
N TYR A 453 -5.06 -2.04 -11.29
CA TYR A 453 -5.47 -2.33 -9.91
C TYR A 453 -5.88 -1.07 -9.17
N TYR A 454 -5.07 0.00 -9.26
CA TYR A 454 -5.40 1.30 -8.66
C TYR A 454 -6.72 1.86 -9.20
N ILE A 455 -6.91 1.90 -10.51
CA ILE A 455 -8.10 2.45 -11.14
C ILE A 455 -9.38 1.71 -10.73
N MET A 456 -9.31 0.37 -10.73
CA MET A 456 -10.46 -0.48 -10.41
C MET A 456 -10.78 -0.53 -8.93
N ASN A 457 -9.77 -0.38 -8.07
CA ASN A 457 -9.90 -0.56 -6.62
C ASN A 457 -9.69 0.73 -5.83
N TRP A 458 -9.81 1.87 -6.49
CA TRP A 458 -9.58 3.15 -5.85
C TRP A 458 -10.44 3.36 -4.60
N SER A 459 -9.82 3.88 -3.57
CA SER A 459 -10.46 4.43 -2.38
C SER A 459 -9.58 5.55 -1.82
N ILE A 460 -10.15 6.45 -1.03
CA ILE A 460 -9.39 7.48 -0.32
C ILE A 460 -8.28 6.89 0.55
N TRP A 461 -8.50 5.69 1.09
CA TRP A 461 -7.54 4.98 1.92
C TRP A 461 -6.36 4.45 1.11
N MET A 462 -6.58 4.13 -0.17
CA MET A 462 -5.50 3.78 -1.10
C MET A 462 -4.66 5.01 -1.43
N ASP A 463 -5.28 6.15 -1.66
CA ASP A 463 -4.55 7.41 -1.85
C ASP A 463 -3.74 7.76 -0.60
N TYR A 464 -4.34 7.66 0.58
CA TYR A 464 -3.65 7.84 1.85
C TYR A 464 -2.43 6.91 1.98
N TYR A 465 -2.60 5.61 1.72
CA TYR A 465 -1.50 4.65 1.74
C TYR A 465 -0.38 5.01 0.77
N ILE A 466 -0.72 5.35 -0.49
CA ILE A 466 0.25 5.73 -1.53
C ILE A 466 0.98 7.01 -1.13
N PHE A 467 0.27 8.00 -0.59
CA PHE A 467 0.85 9.26 -0.14
C PHE A 467 1.96 9.05 0.89
N PHE A 468 1.65 8.37 1.99
CA PHE A 468 2.65 8.12 3.04
C PHE A 468 3.79 7.23 2.56
N LYS A 469 3.47 6.25 1.72
CA LYS A 469 4.49 5.39 1.13
C LYS A 469 5.38 6.15 0.16
N THR A 470 4.86 7.15 -0.57
CA THR A 470 5.66 8.05 -1.43
C THR A 470 6.68 8.82 -0.58
N ILE A 471 6.24 9.42 0.53
CA ILE A 471 7.15 10.13 1.45
C ILE A 471 8.27 9.19 1.92
N TYR A 472 7.91 7.99 2.38
CA TYR A 472 8.90 6.99 2.82
C TYR A 472 9.90 6.63 1.72
N VAL A 473 9.43 6.33 0.51
CA VAL A 473 10.27 5.91 -0.63
C VAL A 473 11.19 7.04 -1.11
N VAL A 474 10.71 8.29 -1.10
CA VAL A 474 11.52 9.47 -1.43
C VAL A 474 12.61 9.70 -0.37
N LEU A 475 12.27 9.64 0.91
CA LEU A 475 13.23 9.82 2.01
C LEU A 475 14.25 8.67 2.06
N ALA A 476 13.82 7.43 1.83
CA ALA A 476 14.69 6.25 1.79
C ALA A 476 15.50 6.12 0.50
N ARG A 477 15.28 7.02 -0.49
CA ARG A 477 15.94 7.02 -1.82
C ARG A 477 15.88 5.67 -2.54
N GLN A 478 14.85 4.87 -2.32
CA GLN A 478 14.69 3.57 -2.96
C GLN A 478 14.35 3.73 -4.44
N GLY A 479 15.11 3.07 -5.33
CA GLY A 479 14.85 3.04 -6.78
C GLY A 479 14.99 4.39 -7.50
N ALA A 480 15.70 5.36 -6.94
CA ALA A 480 16.09 6.60 -7.64
C ALA A 480 17.24 6.29 -8.59
N CYS A 481 17.07 6.60 -9.90
CA CYS A 481 18.12 6.50 -10.94
C CYS A 481 18.89 7.80 -11.04
#